data_031c4b8d47217a5a4911a215edda91ad
#
_entry.id   031c4b8d47217a5a4911a215edda91ad
#
_cell.length_a   1.000
_cell.length_b   1.000
_cell.length_c   1.000
_cell.angle_alpha   90.00
_cell.angle_beta   90.00
_cell.angle_gamma   90.00
#
_symmetry.space_group_name_H-M   'P 1'
#
loop_
_entity.id
_entity.type
_entity.pdbx_description
1 polymer ?
#
loop_
_entity_poly.entity_id
_entity_poly.type
_entity_poly.pdbx_seq_one_letter_code
_entity_poly.pdbx_strand_id
1 'polypeptide(L)'
;MKKIFVLALFLAGIASAQQAGNADEGKKLFTRDGCWECHGYAGQGSRDGARIAATVLTEQAFIRYVRKPSGAMPAFVEKILPDPQLADIYAYVKTLPAPKPVKDVPLLNQMKNAK
;
A
#
# COMPACT_ATOMS: atom_id res chain seq x y z
N MET A 1 11.04 16.33 -61.85
CA MET A 1 11.21 15.24 -60.83
C MET A 1 11.03 15.86 -59.45
N LYS A 2 9.84 15.70 -58.85
CA LYS A 2 9.48 16.24 -57.52
C LYS A 2 9.86 15.24 -56.48
N LYS A 3 10.83 15.57 -55.61
CA LYS A 3 11.25 14.74 -54.46
C LYS A 3 10.27 15.01 -53.31
N ILE A 4 9.44 14.01 -53.01
CA ILE A 4 8.54 14.01 -51.87
C ILE A 4 9.35 13.57 -50.64
N PHE A 5 9.62 14.51 -49.74
CA PHE A 5 10.18 14.20 -48.42
C PHE A 5 9.01 13.74 -47.51
N VAL A 6 8.96 12.45 -47.22
CA VAL A 6 8.07 11.90 -46.21
C VAL A 6 8.74 12.12 -44.85
N LEU A 7 8.25 13.09 -44.09
CA LEU A 7 8.65 13.36 -42.73
C LEU A 7 7.90 12.36 -41.83
N ALA A 8 8.57 11.28 -41.45
CA ALA A 8 8.06 10.33 -40.45
C ALA A 8 8.14 10.97 -39.04
N LEU A 9 6.99 11.43 -38.52
CA LEU A 9 6.86 11.81 -37.11
C LEU A 9 6.92 10.55 -36.24
N PHE A 10 8.04 10.34 -35.57
CA PHE A 10 8.12 9.40 -34.46
C PHE A 10 7.43 10.03 -33.23
N LEU A 11 6.19 9.64 -32.96
CA LEU A 11 5.59 9.85 -31.65
C LEU A 11 6.27 8.91 -30.65
N ALA A 12 7.29 9.43 -29.97
CA ALA A 12 7.83 8.78 -28.79
C ALA A 12 6.75 8.87 -27.68
N GLY A 13 5.99 7.80 -27.50
CA GLY A 13 5.10 7.64 -26.35
C GLY A 13 5.93 7.67 -25.09
N ILE A 14 5.83 8.74 -24.28
CA ILE A 14 6.38 8.80 -22.93
C ILE A 14 5.55 7.84 -22.10
N ALA A 15 5.98 6.58 -21.99
CA ALA A 15 5.48 5.68 -20.97
C ALA A 15 5.92 6.28 -19.64
N SER A 16 4.99 6.88 -18.89
CA SER A 16 5.20 7.24 -17.49
C SER A 16 5.45 5.94 -16.74
N ALA A 17 6.71 5.59 -16.56
CA ALA A 17 7.10 4.53 -15.64
C ALA A 17 6.65 4.97 -14.24
N GLN A 18 5.59 4.34 -13.74
CA GLN A 18 5.14 4.54 -12.38
C GLN A 18 6.29 4.13 -11.47
N GLN A 19 6.88 5.10 -10.80
CA GLN A 19 8.04 4.87 -9.95
C GLN A 19 7.58 4.01 -8.78
N ALA A 20 8.22 2.85 -8.59
CA ALA A 20 7.93 1.99 -7.45
C ALA A 20 8.13 2.77 -6.15
N GLY A 21 7.19 2.67 -5.22
CA GLY A 21 7.25 3.38 -3.94
C GLY A 21 8.47 2.98 -3.10
N ASN A 22 8.94 3.91 -2.28
CA ASN A 22 10.06 3.74 -1.37
C ASN A 22 9.55 3.30 0.00
N ALA A 23 9.87 2.06 0.43
CA ALA A 23 9.39 1.49 1.68
C ALA A 23 9.91 2.23 2.93
N ASP A 24 11.15 2.76 2.91
CA ASP A 24 11.71 3.49 4.05
C ASP A 24 11.00 4.84 4.24
N GLU A 25 10.71 5.53 3.15
CA GLU A 25 9.90 6.74 3.19
C GLU A 25 8.46 6.42 3.58
N GLY A 26 7.90 5.35 3.06
CA GLY A 26 6.58 4.84 3.43
C GLY A 26 6.44 4.56 4.92
N LYS A 27 7.47 4.03 5.58
CA LYS A 27 7.50 3.84 7.04
C LYS A 27 7.38 5.16 7.81
N LYS A 28 8.10 6.18 7.37
CA LYS A 28 8.04 7.52 7.99
C LYS A 28 6.65 8.14 7.82
N LEU A 29 6.10 8.05 6.60
CA LEU A 29 4.76 8.53 6.28
C LEU A 29 3.68 7.79 7.08
N PHE A 30 3.76 6.46 7.17
CA PHE A 30 2.87 5.62 7.96
C PHE A 30 2.82 6.05 9.43
N THR A 31 3.97 6.44 9.97
CA THR A 31 4.07 6.94 11.35
C THR A 31 3.56 8.37 11.46
N ARG A 32 3.97 9.27 10.57
CA ARG A 32 3.59 10.68 10.56
C ARG A 32 2.09 10.87 10.43
N ASP A 33 1.47 10.10 9.55
CA ASP A 33 0.04 10.26 9.21
C ASP A 33 -0.88 9.44 10.12
N GLY A 34 -0.34 8.82 11.17
CA GLY A 34 -1.11 8.14 12.22
C GLY A 34 -1.75 6.81 11.79
N CYS A 35 -1.32 6.21 10.69
CA CYS A 35 -1.88 4.93 10.20
C CYS A 35 -1.79 3.83 11.26
N TRP A 36 -0.69 3.83 12.03
CA TRP A 36 -0.41 2.86 13.10
C TRP A 36 -1.42 2.91 14.25
N GLU A 37 -2.07 4.03 14.50
CA GLU A 37 -3.01 4.19 15.62
C GLU A 37 -4.17 3.20 15.51
N CYS A 38 -4.68 2.99 14.29
CA CYS A 38 -5.74 2.03 14.03
C CYS A 38 -5.20 0.68 13.51
N HIS A 39 -4.15 0.70 12.67
CA HIS A 39 -3.66 -0.50 11.99
C HIS A 39 -2.53 -1.23 12.73
N GLY A 40 -2.02 -0.65 13.83
CA GLY A 40 -0.89 -1.18 14.59
C GLY A 40 0.46 -0.87 13.94
N TYR A 41 1.53 -0.81 14.74
CA TYR A 41 2.89 -0.46 14.29
C TYR A 41 3.46 -1.39 13.22
N ALA A 42 3.06 -2.65 13.24
CA ALA A 42 3.44 -3.63 12.21
C ALA A 42 2.29 -3.91 11.23
N GLY A 43 1.29 -3.03 11.15
CA GLY A 43 0.14 -3.20 10.28
C GLY A 43 -0.71 -4.45 10.61
N GLN A 44 -0.56 -4.99 11.82
CA GLN A 44 -1.21 -6.23 12.25
C GLN A 44 -2.71 -6.08 12.48
N GLY A 45 -3.21 -4.84 12.50
CA GLY A 45 -4.58 -4.53 12.85
C GLY A 45 -4.82 -4.41 14.35
N SER A 46 -5.97 -3.88 14.70
CA SER A 46 -6.46 -3.74 16.06
C SER A 46 -7.99 -3.81 16.08
N ARG A 47 -8.61 -3.51 17.23
CA ARG A 47 -10.04 -3.33 17.30
C ARG A 47 -10.56 -2.21 16.38
N ASP A 48 -9.74 -1.17 16.18
CA ASP A 48 -10.14 0.07 15.52
C ASP A 48 -9.76 0.11 14.03
N GLY A 49 -8.96 -0.85 13.56
CA GLY A 49 -8.54 -0.91 12.16
C GLY A 49 -8.15 -2.31 11.70
N ALA A 50 -8.44 -2.60 10.45
CA ALA A 50 -8.10 -3.88 9.84
C ALA A 50 -6.58 -4.10 9.75
N ARG A 51 -6.16 -5.37 9.71
CA ARG A 51 -4.80 -5.72 9.35
C ARG A 51 -4.52 -5.33 7.90
N ILE A 52 -3.42 -4.65 7.68
CA ILE A 52 -2.93 -4.23 6.36
C ILE A 52 -1.56 -4.81 6.01
N ALA A 53 -0.85 -5.38 6.99
CA ALA A 53 0.44 -6.04 6.76
C ALA A 53 0.33 -7.11 5.67
N ALA A 54 1.33 -7.13 4.78
CA ALA A 54 1.36 -8.02 3.62
C ALA A 54 0.09 -7.94 2.74
N THR A 55 -0.46 -6.74 2.57
CA THR A 55 -1.69 -6.52 1.79
C THR A 55 -1.65 -7.25 0.44
N VAL A 56 -2.78 -7.84 0.06
CA VAL A 56 -2.97 -8.48 -1.24
C VAL A 56 -3.53 -7.51 -2.30
N LEU A 57 -3.87 -6.29 -1.90
CA LEU A 57 -4.33 -5.28 -2.82
C LEU A 57 -3.22 -4.90 -3.80
N THR A 58 -3.61 -4.52 -5.02
CA THR A 58 -2.70 -3.79 -5.91
C THR A 58 -2.51 -2.36 -5.38
N GLU A 59 -1.43 -1.70 -5.78
CA GLU A 59 -1.16 -0.31 -5.38
C GLU A 59 -2.33 0.62 -5.70
N GLN A 60 -2.87 0.53 -6.92
CA GLN A 60 -4.02 1.34 -7.31
C GLN A 60 -5.27 1.05 -6.48
N ALA A 61 -5.51 -0.22 -6.11
CA ALA A 61 -6.64 -0.57 -5.25
C ALA A 61 -6.44 -0.04 -3.83
N PHE A 62 -5.21 -0.09 -3.32
CA PHE A 62 -4.82 0.47 -2.04
C PHE A 62 -5.05 2.00 -2.01
N ILE A 63 -4.53 2.73 -3.00
CA ILE A 63 -4.69 4.17 -3.13
C ILE A 63 -6.18 4.53 -3.21
N ARG A 64 -6.96 3.87 -4.08
CA ARG A 64 -8.41 4.13 -4.17
C ARG A 64 -9.13 3.91 -2.85
N TYR A 65 -8.76 2.86 -2.10
CA TYR A 65 -9.38 2.59 -0.81
C TYR A 65 -9.07 3.69 0.21
N VAL A 66 -7.82 4.16 0.28
CA VAL A 66 -7.42 5.26 1.18
C VAL A 66 -8.13 6.57 0.83
N ARG A 67 -8.39 6.82 -0.46
CA ARG A 67 -9.16 7.99 -0.92
C ARG A 67 -10.64 7.91 -0.55
N LYS A 68 -11.22 6.72 -0.58
CA LYS A 68 -12.64 6.49 -0.31
C LYS A 68 -12.82 5.22 0.52
N PRO A 69 -12.44 5.25 1.81
CA PRO A 69 -12.53 4.08 2.67
C PRO A 69 -13.97 3.80 3.09
N SER A 70 -14.20 2.59 3.58
CA SER A 70 -15.43 2.22 4.28
C SER A 70 -15.23 2.26 5.80
N GLY A 71 -16.35 2.37 6.55
CA GLY A 71 -16.32 2.36 8.01
C GLY A 71 -15.73 3.63 8.63
N ALA A 72 -15.02 3.45 9.73
CA ALA A 72 -14.50 4.56 10.54
C ALA A 72 -13.16 5.14 10.06
N MET A 73 -12.53 4.52 9.06
CA MET A 73 -11.28 5.02 8.51
C MET A 73 -11.49 6.40 7.87
N PRO A 74 -10.71 7.45 8.23
CA PRO A 74 -10.80 8.74 7.57
C PRO A 74 -10.31 8.67 6.12
N ALA A 75 -10.94 9.45 5.24
CA ALA A 75 -10.49 9.60 3.87
C ALA A 75 -9.31 10.57 3.79
N PHE A 76 -8.22 10.16 3.16
CA PHE A 76 -7.07 11.03 2.90
C PHE A 76 -7.18 11.59 1.49
N VAL A 77 -7.38 12.91 1.39
CA VAL A 77 -7.44 13.61 0.10
C VAL A 77 -6.03 13.82 -0.47
N GLU A 78 -5.93 13.93 -1.78
CA GLU A 78 -4.65 14.04 -2.50
C GLU A 78 -3.82 15.27 -2.05
N LYS A 79 -4.49 16.37 -1.71
CA LYS A 79 -3.82 17.58 -1.19
C LYS A 79 -3.06 17.33 0.12
N ILE A 80 -3.54 16.39 0.94
CA ILE A 80 -2.94 16.07 2.26
C ILE A 80 -1.91 14.95 2.13
N LEU A 81 -2.23 13.94 1.34
CA LEU A 81 -1.41 12.75 1.14
C LEU A 81 -1.40 12.39 -0.36
N PRO A 82 -0.45 12.94 -1.14
CA PRO A 82 -0.36 12.71 -2.58
C PRO A 82 -0.17 11.23 -2.94
N ASP A 83 -0.58 10.82 -4.15
CA ASP A 83 -0.46 9.44 -4.62
C ASP A 83 0.96 8.87 -4.57
N PRO A 84 2.04 9.62 -4.88
CA PRO A 84 3.41 9.11 -4.68
C PRO A 84 3.71 8.73 -3.23
N GLN A 85 3.22 9.49 -2.27
CA GLN A 85 3.39 9.18 -0.84
C GLN A 85 2.55 7.95 -0.43
N LEU A 86 1.37 7.77 -1.00
CA LEU A 86 0.60 6.53 -0.81
C LEU A 86 1.27 5.32 -1.46
N ALA A 87 1.94 5.48 -2.58
CA ALA A 87 2.76 4.43 -3.18
C ALA A 87 3.93 4.03 -2.27
N ASP A 88 4.57 5.01 -1.60
CA ASP A 88 5.61 4.74 -0.59
C ASP A 88 5.04 3.97 0.61
N ILE A 89 3.90 4.39 1.16
CA ILE A 89 3.21 3.68 2.24
C ILE A 89 2.82 2.27 1.80
N TYR A 90 2.32 2.09 0.59
CA TYR A 90 2.00 0.78 0.04
C TYR A 90 3.25 -0.12 -0.02
N ALA A 91 4.37 0.41 -0.54
CA ALA A 91 5.63 -0.32 -0.57
C ALA A 91 6.06 -0.77 0.84
N TYR A 92 5.95 0.10 1.84
CA TYR A 92 6.23 -0.26 3.23
C TYR A 92 5.30 -1.35 3.76
N VAL A 93 3.99 -1.21 3.58
CA VAL A 93 2.99 -2.19 4.05
C VAL A 93 3.21 -3.56 3.42
N LYS A 94 3.69 -3.61 2.18
CA LYS A 94 4.07 -4.86 1.50
C LYS A 94 5.28 -5.55 2.14
N THR A 95 6.18 -4.81 2.78
CA THR A 95 7.34 -5.40 3.49
C THR A 95 6.98 -5.98 4.84
N LEU A 96 5.84 -5.59 5.41
CA LEU A 96 5.42 -6.07 6.72
C LEU A 96 5.07 -7.56 6.69
N PRO A 97 5.43 -8.32 7.73
CA PRO A 97 5.23 -9.77 7.70
C PRO A 97 3.75 -10.15 7.73
N ALA A 98 3.42 -11.18 6.96
CA ALA A 98 2.13 -11.85 7.09
C ALA A 98 1.97 -12.46 8.50
N PRO A 99 0.74 -12.65 9.01
CA PRO A 99 0.51 -13.32 10.28
C PRO A 99 1.03 -14.75 10.21
N LYS A 100 1.57 -15.22 11.33
CA LYS A 100 1.96 -16.63 11.43
C LYS A 100 0.73 -17.53 11.27
N PRO A 101 0.84 -18.64 10.55
CA PRO A 101 -0.21 -19.66 10.54
C PRO A 101 -0.53 -20.11 11.97
N VAL A 102 -1.79 -20.40 12.25
CA VAL A 102 -2.26 -20.81 13.60
C VAL A 102 -1.43 -21.97 14.16
N LYS A 103 -1.07 -22.94 13.30
CA LYS A 103 -0.23 -24.10 13.68
C LYS A 103 1.16 -23.71 14.22
N ASP A 104 1.67 -22.53 13.83
CA ASP A 104 2.99 -22.04 14.19
C ASP A 104 2.96 -21.10 15.43
N VAL A 105 1.78 -20.98 16.07
CA VAL A 105 1.59 -20.19 17.29
C VAL A 105 1.41 -21.14 18.48
N PRO A 106 2.46 -21.38 19.32
CA PRO A 106 2.43 -22.40 20.37
C PRO A 106 1.28 -22.23 21.35
N LEU A 107 0.97 -20.98 21.73
CA LEU A 107 -0.12 -20.69 22.66
C LEU A 107 -1.49 -21.12 22.13
N LEU A 108 -1.77 -20.89 20.85
CA LEU A 108 -3.03 -21.29 20.23
C LEU A 108 -3.13 -22.82 20.15
N ASN A 109 -2.02 -23.52 19.92
CA ASN A 109 -1.99 -24.98 19.93
C ASN A 109 -2.25 -25.56 21.33
N GLN A 110 -1.71 -24.93 22.39
CA GLN A 110 -1.98 -25.31 23.77
C GLN A 110 -3.46 -25.14 24.12
N MET A 111 -4.06 -23.99 23.75
CA MET A 111 -5.49 -23.73 23.98
C MET A 111 -6.39 -24.74 23.25
N LYS A 112 -6.03 -25.17 22.06
CA LYS A 112 -6.76 -26.18 21.29
C LYS A 112 -6.76 -27.56 21.99
N ASN A 113 -5.66 -27.88 22.68
CA ASN A 113 -5.47 -29.18 23.34
C ASN A 113 -5.95 -29.17 24.81
N ALA A 114 -6.39 -28.03 25.33
CA ALA A 114 -6.85 -27.84 26.72
C ALA A 114 -8.36 -28.14 26.91
N LYS A 115 -8.94 -29.05 26.11
CA LYS A 115 -10.32 -29.56 26.28
C LYS A 115 -10.34 -30.85 27.05
#